data_26b593bb55a75fa856907adc8b0d5773
#
_entry.id   26b593bb55a75fa856907adc8b0d5773
#
_cell.length_a   1.000
_cell.length_b   1.000
_cell.length_c   1.000
_cell.angle_alpha   90.00
_cell.angle_beta   90.00
_cell.angle_gamma   90.00
#
_symmetry.space_group_name_H-M   'P 1'
#
loop_
_entity.id
_entity.type
_entity.pdbx_description
1 polymer ?
#
loop_
_entity_poly.entity_id
_entity_poly.type
_entity_poly.pdbx_seq_one_letter_code
_entity_poly.pdbx_strand_id
1 'polypeptide(L)'
;SRGLGDVYKRQTLFRQTMFAEFEHKIHQIEEAGEPLTPNRMNEEYAKLNREYFGDTVETDEHISKEWSRIPHFYMNYYVYQYATGYSAAQSLSHQILTEGEPAVERYINEFLKKGNSNYPIEILKNAGVDMTTPEPIEQACKVFEQKLDAFEELMNAKK
;
A
#
# COMPACT_ATOMS: atom_id res chain seq x y z
N SER A 1 -9.11 -19.76 -5.02
CA SER A 1 -9.42 -18.34 -4.76
C SER A 1 -8.50 -17.66 -3.72
N ARG A 2 -7.75 -18.43 -2.88
CA ARG A 2 -6.82 -17.84 -1.89
C ARG A 2 -5.63 -17.13 -2.53
N GLY A 3 -5.06 -17.64 -3.63
CA GLY A 3 -3.92 -17.03 -4.31
C GLY A 3 -4.19 -15.64 -4.93
N LEU A 4 -5.41 -15.36 -5.39
CA LEU A 4 -5.79 -14.04 -5.91
C LEU A 4 -5.77 -12.94 -4.84
N GLY A 5 -6.17 -13.27 -3.59
CA GLY A 5 -6.13 -12.32 -2.48
C GLY A 5 -4.70 -11.91 -2.10
N ASP A 6 -3.75 -12.83 -2.20
CA ASP A 6 -2.35 -12.56 -1.84
C ASP A 6 -1.63 -11.77 -2.94
N VAL A 7 -1.91 -12.06 -4.21
CA VAL A 7 -1.46 -11.24 -5.35
C VAL A 7 -2.01 -9.81 -5.24
N TYR A 8 -3.29 -9.65 -4.91
CA TYR A 8 -3.91 -8.34 -4.74
C TYR A 8 -3.25 -7.52 -3.62
N LYS A 9 -2.94 -8.13 -2.48
CA LYS A 9 -2.25 -7.47 -1.37
C LYS A 9 -0.84 -7.02 -1.74
N ARG A 10 -0.06 -7.91 -2.38
CA ARG A 10 1.28 -7.59 -2.85
C ARG A 10 1.26 -6.41 -3.81
N GLN A 11 0.33 -6.37 -4.74
CA GLN A 11 0.22 -5.29 -5.70
C GLN A 11 -0.29 -3.99 -5.05
N THR A 12 -1.32 -4.08 -4.22
CA THR A 12 -2.03 -2.89 -3.73
C THR A 12 -1.33 -2.25 -2.53
N LEU A 13 -0.68 -3.06 -1.67
CA LEU A 13 0.06 -2.54 -0.52
C LEU A 13 1.52 -2.25 -0.90
N PHE A 14 2.30 -3.29 -1.18
CA PHE A 14 3.76 -3.13 -1.35
C PHE A 14 4.15 -2.41 -2.64
N ARG A 15 3.64 -2.85 -3.79
CA ARG A 15 4.01 -2.25 -5.07
C ARG A 15 3.54 -0.81 -5.21
N GLN A 16 2.34 -0.48 -4.73
CA GLN A 16 1.84 0.89 -4.79
C GLN A 16 2.57 1.81 -3.81
N THR A 17 3.02 1.28 -2.66
CA THR A 17 3.88 2.03 -1.74
C THR A 17 5.23 2.31 -2.38
N MET A 18 5.85 1.35 -3.06
CA MET A 18 7.09 1.57 -3.81
C MET A 18 6.93 2.68 -4.86
N PHE A 19 5.80 2.71 -5.58
CA PHE A 19 5.53 3.77 -6.53
C PHE A 19 5.35 5.13 -5.85
N ALA A 20 4.66 5.18 -4.71
CA ALA A 20 4.48 6.40 -3.96
C ALA A 20 5.81 6.93 -3.40
N GLU A 21 6.68 6.07 -2.94
CA GLU A 21 8.02 6.42 -2.48
C GLU A 21 8.90 6.93 -3.63
N PHE A 22 8.84 6.29 -4.79
CA PHE A 22 9.50 6.79 -5.99
C PHE A 22 9.00 8.17 -6.38
N GLU A 23 7.68 8.37 -6.43
CA GLU A 23 7.08 9.67 -6.74
C GLU A 23 7.55 10.75 -5.77
N HIS A 24 7.52 10.47 -4.47
CA HIS A 24 8.01 11.40 -3.45
C HIS A 24 9.50 11.71 -3.64
N LYS A 25 10.31 10.70 -3.93
CA LYS A 25 11.77 10.86 -4.13
C LYS A 25 12.10 11.75 -5.31
N ILE A 26 11.43 11.57 -6.45
CA ILE A 26 11.69 12.41 -7.63
C ILE A 26 11.24 13.86 -7.42
N HIS A 27 10.16 14.09 -6.67
CA HIS A 27 9.76 15.44 -6.27
C HIS A 27 10.79 16.09 -5.34
N GLN A 28 11.33 15.36 -4.36
CA GLN A 28 12.39 15.86 -3.48
C GLN A 28 13.65 16.27 -4.25
N ILE A 29 14.05 15.51 -5.27
CA ILE A 29 15.21 15.83 -6.13
C ILE A 29 14.95 17.13 -6.87
N GLU A 30 13.78 17.30 -7.47
CA GLU A 30 13.39 18.51 -8.20
C GLU A 30 13.31 19.72 -7.26
N GLU A 31 12.70 19.59 -6.09
CA GLU A 31 12.60 20.64 -5.08
C GLU A 31 13.96 21.09 -4.53
N ALA A 32 14.94 20.18 -4.51
CA ALA A 32 16.33 20.48 -4.15
C ALA A 32 17.10 21.23 -5.26
N GLY A 33 16.48 21.43 -6.43
CA GLY A 33 17.11 22.06 -7.58
C GLY A 33 18.10 21.14 -8.33
N GLU A 34 18.05 19.83 -8.07
CA GLU A 34 18.86 18.85 -8.78
C GLU A 34 18.20 18.45 -10.12
N PRO A 35 18.98 18.24 -11.20
CA PRO A 35 18.42 17.85 -12.49
C PRO A 35 17.76 16.46 -12.43
N LEU A 36 16.47 16.39 -12.72
CA LEU A 36 15.72 15.15 -12.81
C LEU A 36 15.83 14.53 -14.22
N THR A 37 16.97 13.92 -14.51
CA THR A 37 17.22 13.25 -15.80
C THR A 37 16.63 11.85 -15.83
N PRO A 38 16.34 11.27 -17.04
CA PRO A 38 15.89 9.88 -17.15
C PRO A 38 16.84 8.88 -16.51
N ASN A 39 18.15 9.11 -16.59
CA ASN A 39 19.14 8.23 -15.95
C ASN A 39 19.04 8.28 -14.42
N ARG A 40 18.89 9.49 -13.85
CA ARG A 40 18.69 9.64 -12.41
C ARG A 40 17.40 8.94 -11.95
N MET A 41 16.31 9.08 -12.70
CA MET A 41 15.06 8.37 -12.41
C MET A 41 15.21 6.85 -12.49
N ASN A 42 15.93 6.33 -13.49
CA ASN A 42 16.23 4.91 -13.60
C ASN A 42 17.02 4.38 -12.40
N GLU A 43 18.02 5.13 -11.92
CA GLU A 43 18.84 4.78 -10.76
C GLU A 43 17.99 4.70 -9.48
N GLU A 44 17.18 5.73 -9.21
CA GLU A 44 16.32 5.77 -8.02
C GLU A 44 15.26 4.65 -8.07
N TYR A 45 14.65 4.41 -9.23
CA TYR A 45 13.69 3.33 -9.38
C TYR A 45 14.31 1.94 -9.21
N ALA A 46 15.48 1.70 -9.79
CA ALA A 46 16.21 0.44 -9.64
C ALA A 46 16.62 0.18 -8.18
N LYS A 47 17.00 1.23 -7.45
CA LYS A 47 17.32 1.15 -6.03
C LYS A 47 16.11 0.69 -5.22
N LEU A 48 14.97 1.37 -5.35
CA LEU A 48 13.74 1.00 -4.67
C LEU A 48 13.26 -0.41 -5.05
N ASN A 49 13.38 -0.78 -6.33
CA ASN A 49 13.01 -2.12 -6.76
C ASN A 49 13.83 -3.20 -6.02
N ARG A 50 15.15 -3.01 -5.85
CA ARG A 50 15.98 -3.93 -5.06
C ARG A 50 15.58 -3.96 -3.58
N GLU A 51 15.29 -2.82 -3.00
CA GLU A 51 14.85 -2.73 -1.59
C GLU A 51 13.55 -3.50 -1.35
N TYR A 52 12.58 -3.39 -2.27
CA TYR A 52 11.27 -4.02 -2.11
C TYR A 52 11.22 -5.49 -2.50
N PHE A 53 12.02 -5.94 -3.46
CA PHE A 53 12.00 -7.32 -3.95
C PHE A 53 13.17 -8.18 -3.43
N GLY A 54 14.18 -7.56 -2.85
CA GLY A 54 15.37 -8.24 -2.33
C GLY A 54 16.29 -8.79 -3.42
N ASP A 55 17.43 -9.31 -3.00
CA ASP A 55 18.49 -9.81 -3.92
C ASP A 55 18.17 -11.18 -4.52
N THR A 56 17.14 -11.87 -4.05
CA THR A 56 16.74 -13.19 -4.56
C THR A 56 15.89 -13.12 -5.83
N VAL A 57 15.41 -11.94 -6.17
CA VAL A 57 14.66 -11.69 -7.41
C VAL A 57 15.61 -11.15 -8.47
N GLU A 58 15.81 -11.94 -9.51
CA GLU A 58 16.58 -11.51 -10.67
C GLU A 58 15.86 -10.38 -11.39
N THR A 59 16.47 -9.20 -11.44
CA THR A 59 15.92 -8.02 -12.10
C THR A 59 16.72 -7.72 -13.36
N ASP A 60 16.04 -7.62 -14.49
CA ASP A 60 16.68 -7.19 -15.73
C ASP A 60 16.87 -5.66 -15.76
N GLU A 61 17.68 -5.19 -16.71
CA GLU A 61 17.95 -3.75 -16.88
C GLU A 61 16.68 -2.93 -17.26
N HIS A 62 15.66 -3.58 -17.81
CA HIS A 62 14.44 -2.91 -18.26
C HIS A 62 13.54 -2.50 -17.10
N ILE A 63 13.63 -3.20 -15.96
CA ILE A 63 12.82 -2.87 -14.77
C ILE A 63 13.11 -1.45 -14.27
N SER A 64 14.35 -0.96 -14.42
CA SER A 64 14.72 0.39 -14.03
C SER A 64 13.93 1.49 -14.77
N LYS A 65 13.40 1.16 -15.95
CA LYS A 65 12.64 2.07 -16.82
C LYS A 65 11.13 1.92 -16.67
N GLU A 66 10.66 1.03 -15.78
CA GLU A 66 9.22 0.75 -15.62
C GLU A 66 8.41 1.99 -15.24
N TRP A 67 8.98 2.91 -14.48
CA TRP A 67 8.34 4.16 -14.09
C TRP A 67 7.78 4.95 -15.30
N SER A 68 8.44 4.89 -16.45
CA SER A 68 8.07 5.65 -17.65
C SER A 68 6.71 5.26 -18.25
N ARG A 69 6.21 4.07 -17.92
CA ARG A 69 4.91 3.56 -18.40
C ARG A 69 3.79 3.65 -17.36
N ILE A 70 4.07 4.15 -16.16
CA ILE A 70 3.10 4.23 -15.08
C ILE A 70 2.32 5.56 -15.17
N PRO A 71 1.05 5.55 -15.60
CA PRO A 71 0.30 6.81 -15.82
C PRO A 71 0.00 7.56 -14.53
N HIS A 72 0.02 6.89 -13.38
CA HIS A 72 -0.25 7.49 -12.07
C HIS A 72 0.72 8.62 -11.70
N PHE A 73 1.96 8.57 -12.17
CA PHE A 73 2.95 9.62 -11.90
C PHE A 73 2.62 10.98 -12.57
N TYR A 74 1.68 10.99 -13.52
CA TYR A 74 1.15 12.21 -14.10
C TYR A 74 -0.04 12.80 -13.33
N MET A 75 -0.46 12.15 -12.22
CA MET A 75 -1.63 12.52 -11.42
C MET A 75 -1.28 13.19 -10.08
N ASN A 76 -0.05 13.65 -9.91
CA ASN A 76 0.45 14.40 -8.76
C ASN A 76 0.02 13.83 -7.39
N TYR A 77 0.81 12.92 -6.85
CA TYR A 77 0.56 12.25 -5.56
C TYR A 77 -0.77 11.49 -5.47
N TYR A 78 -1.12 10.79 -6.54
CA TYR A 78 -2.32 9.96 -6.55
C TYR A 78 -2.08 8.54 -6.02
N VAL A 79 -0.92 7.94 -6.33
CA VAL A 79 -0.69 6.50 -6.19
C VAL A 79 -0.67 5.99 -4.74
N TYR A 80 -0.30 6.82 -3.77
CA TYR A 80 -0.28 6.46 -2.35
C TYR A 80 -1.67 6.05 -1.81
N GLN A 81 -2.74 6.55 -2.43
CA GLN A 81 -4.11 6.31 -1.99
C GLN A 81 -4.51 4.83 -2.05
N TYR A 82 -3.88 4.04 -2.89
CA TYR A 82 -4.13 2.60 -2.96
C TYR A 82 -3.68 1.88 -1.69
N ALA A 83 -2.47 2.15 -1.22
CA ALA A 83 -1.94 1.54 -0.02
C ALA A 83 -2.67 2.01 1.25
N THR A 84 -2.94 3.31 1.36
CA THR A 84 -3.67 3.88 2.50
C THR A 84 -5.11 3.40 2.56
N GLY A 85 -5.82 3.40 1.42
CA GLY A 85 -7.18 2.90 1.34
C GLY A 85 -7.29 1.41 1.67
N TYR A 86 -6.32 0.61 1.19
CA TYR A 86 -6.26 -0.81 1.53
C TYR A 86 -6.02 -1.04 3.02
N SER A 87 -5.08 -0.33 3.63
CA SER A 87 -4.77 -0.44 5.06
C SER A 87 -5.97 -0.03 5.93
N ALA A 88 -6.64 1.06 5.58
CA ALA A 88 -7.85 1.49 6.26
C ALA A 88 -8.98 0.44 6.16
N ALA A 89 -9.18 -0.15 4.99
CA ALA A 89 -10.17 -1.21 4.79
C ALA A 89 -9.87 -2.47 5.60
N GLN A 90 -8.59 -2.86 5.72
CA GLN A 90 -8.17 -3.98 6.57
C GLN A 90 -8.46 -3.70 8.06
N SER A 91 -8.17 -2.48 8.52
CA SER A 91 -8.43 -2.09 9.91
C SER A 91 -9.92 -2.07 10.23
N LEU A 92 -10.75 -1.48 9.37
CA LEU A 92 -12.21 -1.49 9.53
C LEU A 92 -12.78 -2.91 9.54
N SER A 93 -12.32 -3.76 8.62
CA SER A 93 -12.72 -5.17 8.56
C SER A 93 -12.31 -5.93 9.84
N HIS A 94 -11.10 -5.69 10.32
CA HIS A 94 -10.62 -6.32 11.55
C HIS A 94 -11.48 -5.92 12.76
N GLN A 95 -11.78 -4.63 12.93
CA GLN A 95 -12.65 -4.16 14.00
C GLN A 95 -14.03 -4.82 13.95
N ILE A 96 -14.66 -4.90 12.77
CA ILE A 96 -15.95 -5.56 12.60
C ILE A 96 -15.89 -7.03 13.03
N LEU A 97 -14.84 -7.75 12.66
CA LEU A 97 -14.68 -9.17 12.98
C LEU A 97 -14.35 -9.45 14.45
N THR A 98 -13.73 -8.50 15.15
CA THR A 98 -13.28 -8.68 16.53
C THR A 98 -14.21 -8.05 17.56
N GLU A 99 -14.79 -6.90 17.26
CA GLU A 99 -15.66 -6.13 18.17
C GLU A 99 -17.17 -6.41 17.94
N GLY A 100 -17.53 -6.93 16.74
CA GLY A 100 -18.93 -7.25 16.40
C GLY A 100 -19.80 -6.00 16.16
N GLU A 101 -21.03 -6.05 16.66
CA GLU A 101 -22.08 -5.05 16.41
C GLU A 101 -21.65 -3.59 16.66
N PRO A 102 -20.96 -3.25 17.76
CA PRO A 102 -20.51 -1.87 17.99
C PRO A 102 -19.63 -1.31 16.86
N ALA A 103 -18.75 -2.14 16.29
CA ALA A 103 -17.90 -1.73 15.15
C ALA A 103 -18.71 -1.62 13.85
N VAL A 104 -19.70 -2.47 13.66
CA VAL A 104 -20.64 -2.39 12.52
C VAL A 104 -21.42 -1.08 12.55
N GLU A 105 -21.97 -0.72 13.70
CA GLU A 105 -22.70 0.55 13.87
C GLU A 105 -21.79 1.75 13.62
N ARG A 106 -20.60 1.74 14.18
CA ARG A 106 -19.59 2.78 13.96
C ARG A 106 -19.22 2.90 12.49
N TYR A 107 -18.94 1.79 11.81
CA TYR A 107 -18.64 1.75 10.38
C TYR A 107 -19.78 2.34 9.53
N ILE A 108 -21.03 1.97 9.81
CA ILE A 108 -22.19 2.48 9.09
C ILE A 108 -22.39 3.97 9.34
N ASN A 109 -22.35 4.41 10.60
CA ASN A 109 -22.74 5.77 10.97
C ASN A 109 -21.61 6.78 10.73
N GLU A 110 -20.33 6.42 11.01
CA GLU A 110 -19.20 7.33 10.94
C GLU A 110 -18.39 7.23 9.64
N PHE A 111 -18.58 6.16 8.85
CA PHE A 111 -17.93 6.03 7.55
C PHE A 111 -18.94 6.05 6.39
N LEU A 112 -19.81 5.06 6.27
CA LEU A 112 -20.69 4.93 5.09
C LEU A 112 -21.69 6.10 4.96
N LYS A 113 -22.34 6.51 6.04
CA LYS A 113 -23.33 7.61 6.04
C LYS A 113 -22.69 8.99 5.92
N LYS A 114 -21.40 9.13 6.19
CA LYS A 114 -20.73 10.44 6.12
C LYS A 114 -20.46 10.88 4.68
N GLY A 115 -20.28 9.95 3.76
CA GLY A 115 -20.02 10.29 2.36
C GLY A 115 -18.85 11.26 2.24
N ASN A 116 -19.08 12.45 1.73
CA ASN A 116 -18.09 13.51 1.53
C ASN A 116 -18.29 14.70 2.48
N SER A 117 -18.73 14.45 3.72
CA SER A 117 -19.07 15.51 4.70
C SER A 117 -17.84 16.14 5.39
N ASN A 118 -16.67 15.49 5.32
CA ASN A 118 -15.43 15.96 5.94
C ASN A 118 -14.22 15.40 5.18
N TYR A 119 -13.01 15.78 5.59
CA TYR A 119 -11.77 15.21 5.05
C TYR A 119 -11.69 13.70 5.31
N PRO A 120 -11.18 12.90 4.35
CA PRO A 120 -11.13 11.44 4.47
C PRO A 120 -10.44 10.94 5.75
N ILE A 121 -9.35 11.59 6.18
CA ILE A 121 -8.62 11.23 7.42
C ILE A 121 -9.52 11.39 8.65
N GLU A 122 -10.30 12.46 8.73
CA GLU A 122 -11.21 12.71 9.86
C GLU A 122 -12.38 11.72 9.87
N ILE A 123 -12.92 11.39 8.71
CA ILE A 123 -13.97 10.37 8.58
C ILE A 123 -13.46 9.02 9.03
N LEU A 124 -12.27 8.60 8.59
CA LEU A 124 -11.65 7.36 9.01
C LEU A 124 -11.34 7.32 10.51
N LYS A 125 -10.85 8.44 11.06
CA LYS A 125 -10.57 8.56 12.50
C LYS A 125 -11.82 8.39 13.35
N ASN A 126 -12.93 9.01 12.95
CA ASN A 126 -14.21 8.85 13.63
C ASN A 126 -14.74 7.41 13.51
N ALA A 127 -14.45 6.73 12.42
CA ALA A 127 -14.77 5.31 12.24
C ALA A 127 -13.82 4.36 12.99
N GLY A 128 -12.81 4.89 13.69
CA GLY A 128 -11.87 4.11 14.50
C GLY A 128 -10.56 3.76 13.82
N VAL A 129 -10.23 4.40 12.69
CA VAL A 129 -8.96 4.18 11.97
C VAL A 129 -8.18 5.49 11.84
N ASP A 130 -7.16 5.66 12.66
CA ASP A 130 -6.31 6.85 12.63
C ASP A 130 -5.14 6.67 11.65
N MET A 131 -5.30 7.18 10.43
CA MET A 131 -4.27 7.14 9.39
C MET A 131 -3.10 8.11 9.63
N THR A 132 -3.11 8.88 10.72
CA THR A 132 -1.98 9.72 11.11
C THR A 132 -0.93 8.94 11.93
N THR A 133 -1.23 7.68 12.25
CA THR A 133 -0.34 6.74 12.96
C THR A 133 0.07 5.59 12.04
N PRO A 134 1.17 4.88 12.31
CA PRO A 134 1.57 3.70 11.53
C PRO A 134 0.68 2.47 11.75
N GLU A 135 -0.15 2.46 12.79
CA GLU A 135 -0.91 1.30 13.25
C GLU A 135 -1.76 0.61 12.16
N PRO A 136 -2.54 1.33 11.31
CA PRO A 136 -3.33 0.68 10.27
C PRO A 136 -2.47 -0.05 9.23
N ILE A 137 -1.28 0.48 8.93
CA ILE A 137 -0.35 -0.12 7.98
C ILE A 137 0.33 -1.35 8.61
N GLU A 138 0.79 -1.23 9.85
CA GLU A 138 1.35 -2.36 10.61
C GLU A 138 0.36 -3.51 10.74
N GLN A 139 -0.90 -3.21 11.00
CA GLN A 139 -1.96 -4.22 11.05
C GLN A 139 -2.17 -4.91 9.70
N ALA A 140 -2.17 -4.15 8.60
CA ALA A 140 -2.27 -4.72 7.26
C ALA A 140 -1.08 -5.64 6.94
N CYS A 141 0.14 -5.27 7.35
CA CYS A 141 1.34 -6.10 7.22
C CYS A 141 1.25 -7.39 8.05
N LYS A 142 0.80 -7.32 9.30
CA LYS A 142 0.60 -8.51 10.16
C LYS A 142 -0.41 -9.49 9.55
N VAL A 143 -1.51 -8.99 9.01
CA VAL A 143 -2.50 -9.83 8.31
C VAL A 143 -1.88 -10.49 7.07
N PHE A 144 -0.99 -9.81 6.38
CA PHE A 144 -0.28 -10.38 5.23
C PHE A 144 0.68 -11.50 5.67
N GLU A 145 1.49 -11.27 6.70
CA GLU A 145 2.41 -12.24 7.29
C GLU A 145 1.68 -13.53 7.72
N GLN A 146 0.62 -13.42 8.51
CA GLN A 146 -0.21 -14.56 8.94
C GLN A 146 -0.75 -15.39 7.76
N LYS A 147 -1.03 -14.76 6.64
CA LYS A 147 -1.50 -15.47 5.45
C LYS A 147 -0.38 -16.14 4.68
N LEU A 148 0.82 -15.58 4.69
CA LEU A 148 2.00 -16.25 4.14
C LEU A 148 2.34 -17.50 4.94
N ASP A 149 2.37 -17.41 6.28
CA ASP A 149 2.61 -18.54 7.16
C ASP A 149 1.60 -19.67 6.91
N ALA A 150 0.31 -19.34 6.87
CA ALA A 150 -0.74 -20.31 6.57
C ALA A 150 -0.63 -20.91 5.15
N PHE A 151 -0.10 -20.16 4.19
CA PHE A 151 0.16 -20.66 2.84
C PHE A 151 1.35 -21.63 2.84
N GLU A 152 2.42 -21.32 3.55
CA GLU A 152 3.59 -22.21 3.69
C GLU A 152 3.22 -23.55 4.36
N GLU A 153 2.44 -23.49 5.44
CA GLU A 153 1.93 -24.69 6.11
C GLU A 153 1.14 -25.58 5.15
N LEU A 154 0.24 -25.00 4.36
CA LEU A 154 -0.57 -25.71 3.37
C LEU A 154 0.27 -26.33 2.24
N MET A 155 1.33 -25.66 1.82
CA MET A 155 2.25 -26.17 0.80
C MET A 155 3.10 -27.32 1.33
N ASN A 156 3.56 -27.22 2.58
CA ASN A 156 4.34 -28.27 3.23
C ASN A 156 3.50 -29.52 3.57
N ALA A 157 2.22 -29.35 3.91
CA ALA A 157 1.30 -30.47 4.16
C ALA A 157 0.91 -31.27 2.89
N LYS A 158 1.22 -30.74 1.70
CA LYS A 158 0.95 -31.41 0.41
C LYS A 158 2.14 -32.15 -0.17
N LYS A 159 3.29 -32.09 0.49
CA LYS A 159 4.48 -32.90 0.19
C LYS A 159 4.46 -34.21 0.99
#